data_c35efb15cebb04a49ec5466eefbd3d1c
#
_entry.id   c35efb15cebb04a49ec5466eefbd3d1c
#
_cell.length_a   1.000
_cell.length_b   1.000
_cell.length_c   1.000
_cell.angle_alpha   90.00
_cell.angle_beta   90.00
_cell.angle_gamma   90.00
#
_symmetry.space_group_name_H-M   'P 1'
#
loop_
_entity.id
_entity.type
_entity.pdbx_description
1 polymer ?
#
loop_
_entity_poly.entity_id
_entity_poly.type
_entity_poly.pdbx_seq_one_letter_code
_entity_poly.pdbx_strand_id
1 'polypeptide(L)'
;MQKANKRIDKEYKELTENPPEGFIIKAENIFDTWDVYMKGPEETPYVGGTFLIKMKFPDNYPFKPPKATFSTKMYHPSIKKDSGEICKDIYEEGWVPTKTIKGVLEILKSMLVAPNTDTPLETEIANEYLKEKSKFDATVKEYVTKYAQ
;
A
#
# COMPACT_ATOMS: atom_id res chain seq x y z
N MET A 1 0.50 -22.74 8.02
CA MET A 1 1.70 -22.02 8.43
C MET A 1 2.71 -21.94 7.29
N GLN A 2 3.22 -20.76 7.01
CA GLN A 2 4.21 -20.56 5.95
C GLN A 2 5.55 -21.18 6.30
N LYS A 3 6.20 -21.76 5.32
CA LYS A 3 7.56 -22.28 5.48
C LYS A 3 8.56 -21.13 5.56
N ALA A 4 9.67 -21.36 6.26
CA ALA A 4 10.78 -20.43 6.27
C ALA A 4 11.24 -20.17 4.82
N ASN A 5 11.54 -18.92 4.52
CA ASN A 5 11.91 -18.46 3.19
C ASN A 5 13.07 -17.48 3.33
N LYS A 6 14.23 -17.85 2.77
CA LYS A 6 15.45 -17.05 2.87
C LYS A 6 15.28 -15.65 2.29
N ARG A 7 14.54 -15.54 1.20
CA ARG A 7 14.30 -14.27 0.53
C ARG A 7 13.47 -13.33 1.44
N ILE A 8 12.40 -13.84 2.05
CA ILE A 8 11.57 -13.07 2.97
C ILE A 8 12.39 -12.65 4.18
N ASP A 9 13.15 -13.57 4.77
CA ASP A 9 14.00 -13.29 5.92
C ASP A 9 14.99 -12.16 5.62
N LYS A 10 15.68 -12.25 4.50
CA LYS A 10 16.65 -11.25 4.07
C LYS A 10 16.00 -9.88 3.85
N GLU A 11 14.88 -9.84 3.14
CA GLU A 11 14.20 -8.57 2.87
C GLU A 11 13.64 -7.95 4.14
N TYR A 12 13.10 -8.77 5.05
CA TYR A 12 12.60 -8.27 6.34
C TYR A 12 13.72 -7.60 7.15
N LYS A 13 14.88 -8.26 7.25
CA LYS A 13 16.02 -7.71 7.98
C LYS A 13 16.49 -6.40 7.36
N GLU A 14 16.63 -6.36 6.04
CA GLU A 14 17.06 -5.14 5.35
C GLU A 14 16.09 -3.98 5.58
N LEU A 15 14.78 -4.24 5.49
CA LEU A 15 13.76 -3.22 5.62
C LEU A 15 13.53 -2.76 7.06
N THR A 16 13.83 -3.60 8.04
CA THR A 16 13.72 -3.20 9.45
C THR A 16 14.98 -2.50 9.94
N GLU A 17 16.15 -2.84 9.40
CA GLU A 17 17.40 -2.17 9.72
C GLU A 17 17.50 -0.80 9.05
N ASN A 18 17.04 -0.71 7.79
CA ASN A 18 17.05 0.51 7.00
C ASN A 18 15.69 0.73 6.34
N PRO A 19 14.67 1.13 7.12
CA PRO A 19 13.34 1.30 6.54
C PRO A 19 13.30 2.45 5.54
N PRO A 20 12.53 2.31 4.45
CA PRO A 20 12.29 3.43 3.56
C PRO A 20 11.62 4.55 4.33
N GLU A 21 11.89 5.78 3.92
CA GLU A 21 11.34 6.96 4.60
C GLU A 21 9.81 6.89 4.67
N GLY A 22 9.28 7.06 5.88
CA GLY A 22 7.85 7.04 6.12
C GLY A 22 7.25 5.68 6.37
N PHE A 23 8.07 4.63 6.45
CA PHE A 23 7.58 3.26 6.69
C PHE A 23 8.12 2.69 8.00
N ILE A 24 7.24 1.96 8.69
CA ILE A 24 7.61 1.15 9.86
C ILE A 24 7.04 -0.24 9.59
N ILE A 25 7.86 -1.27 9.75
CA ILE A 25 7.49 -2.64 9.42
C ILE A 25 7.60 -3.51 10.66
N LYS A 26 6.55 -4.28 10.96
CA LYS A 26 6.50 -5.21 12.09
C LYS A 26 5.86 -6.52 11.64
N ALA A 27 6.21 -7.61 12.30
CA ALA A 27 5.56 -8.89 12.04
C ALA A 27 5.72 -9.83 13.22
N GLU A 28 4.68 -10.59 13.54
CA GLU A 28 4.78 -11.68 14.52
C GLU A 28 5.40 -12.90 13.85
N ASN A 29 4.94 -13.22 12.64
CA ASN A 29 5.52 -14.27 11.80
C ASN A 29 5.88 -13.66 10.47
N ILE A 30 7.18 -13.42 10.25
CA ILE A 30 7.66 -12.73 9.04
C ILE A 30 7.41 -13.52 7.76
N PHE A 31 7.14 -14.81 7.86
CA PHE A 31 6.90 -15.64 6.68
C PHE A 31 5.43 -15.71 6.29
N ASP A 32 4.55 -15.14 7.08
CA ASP A 32 3.12 -15.13 6.81
C ASP A 32 2.61 -13.73 6.45
N THR A 33 2.56 -12.83 7.41
CA THR A 33 1.99 -11.49 7.21
C THR A 33 2.82 -10.42 7.92
N TRP A 34 3.09 -9.32 7.21
CA TRP A 34 3.73 -8.14 7.81
C TRP A 34 2.70 -7.05 8.02
N ASP A 35 2.87 -6.30 9.11
CA ASP A 35 2.15 -5.05 9.35
C ASP A 35 3.05 -3.91 8.90
N VAL A 36 2.65 -3.22 7.86
CA VAL A 36 3.41 -2.10 7.30
C VAL A 36 2.65 -0.81 7.58
N TYR A 37 3.29 0.10 8.32
CA TYR A 37 2.73 1.41 8.61
C TYR A 37 3.36 2.42 7.67
N MET A 38 2.54 3.12 6.90
CA MET A 38 3.00 4.13 5.95
C MET A 38 2.46 5.50 6.33
N LYS A 39 3.34 6.49 6.42
CA LYS A 39 2.93 7.87 6.63
C LYS A 39 2.45 8.47 5.32
N GLY A 40 1.42 9.29 5.38
CA GLY A 40 0.92 9.99 4.19
C GLY A 40 1.98 10.95 3.67
N PRO A 41 2.21 10.95 2.33
CA PRO A 41 3.22 11.84 1.74
C PRO A 41 2.87 13.32 1.96
N GLU A 42 3.88 14.15 2.26
CA GLU A 42 3.68 15.55 2.62
C GLU A 42 2.99 16.39 1.56
N GLU A 43 3.27 16.14 0.29
CA GLU A 43 2.70 16.92 -0.80
C GLU A 43 1.30 16.46 -1.23
N THR A 44 0.65 15.62 -0.43
CA THR A 44 -0.68 15.06 -0.76
C THR A 44 -1.69 15.36 0.33
N PRO A 45 -2.99 15.23 0.05
CA PRO A 45 -4.02 15.38 1.09
C PRO A 45 -3.99 14.25 2.13
N TYR A 46 -3.19 13.20 1.90
CA TYR A 46 -2.98 12.11 2.87
C TYR A 46 -2.03 12.48 4.01
N VAL A 47 -1.38 13.63 3.91
CA VAL A 47 -0.41 14.10 4.91
C VAL A 47 -1.03 14.12 6.32
N GLY A 48 -0.24 13.71 7.29
CA GLY A 48 -0.67 13.64 8.68
C GLY A 48 -1.30 12.31 9.07
N GLY A 49 -1.60 11.45 8.10
CA GLY A 49 -2.14 10.12 8.36
C GLY A 49 -1.06 9.07 8.47
N THR A 50 -1.40 8.00 9.19
CA THR A 50 -0.58 6.78 9.23
C THR A 50 -1.51 5.63 8.82
N PHE A 51 -1.10 4.91 7.79
CA PHE A 51 -1.94 3.89 7.16
C PHE A 51 -1.36 2.50 7.40
N LEU A 52 -2.18 1.59 7.88
CA LEU A 52 -1.77 0.21 8.10
C LEU A 52 -2.07 -0.60 6.84
N ILE A 53 -1.04 -1.26 6.34
CA ILE A 53 -1.10 -2.16 5.21
C ILE A 53 -0.75 -3.56 5.70
N LYS A 54 -1.63 -4.53 5.46
CA LYS A 54 -1.35 -5.93 5.72
C LYS A 54 -0.73 -6.53 4.47
N MET A 55 0.46 -7.10 4.59
CA MET A 55 1.17 -7.69 3.46
C MET A 55 1.34 -9.19 3.68
N LYS A 56 0.55 -9.97 2.96
CA LYS A 56 0.55 -11.43 3.10
C LYS A 56 1.39 -12.07 2.00
N PHE A 57 2.21 -13.04 2.40
CA PHE A 57 3.10 -13.72 1.46
C PHE A 57 2.53 -15.04 0.98
N PRO A 58 2.59 -15.30 -0.35
CA PRO A 58 2.22 -16.61 -0.87
C PRO A 58 3.32 -17.63 -0.56
N ASP A 59 2.95 -18.91 -0.55
CA ASP A 59 3.91 -20.00 -0.27
C ASP A 59 5.08 -20.00 -1.23
N ASN A 60 4.87 -19.54 -2.47
CA ASN A 60 5.88 -19.54 -3.50
C ASN A 60 6.52 -18.19 -3.77
N TYR A 61 6.47 -17.26 -2.79
CA TYR A 61 7.22 -16.00 -2.91
C TYR A 61 8.71 -16.33 -3.13
N PRO A 62 9.45 -15.71 -4.03
CA PRO A 62 9.11 -14.50 -4.81
C PRO A 62 8.55 -14.77 -6.21
N PHE A 63 8.12 -15.98 -6.52
CA PHE A 63 7.56 -16.28 -7.85
C PHE A 63 6.21 -15.64 -8.05
N LYS A 64 5.46 -15.42 -6.97
CA LYS A 64 4.27 -14.59 -6.96
C LYS A 64 4.47 -13.43 -5.98
N PRO A 65 3.80 -12.29 -6.21
CA PRO A 65 3.98 -11.12 -5.35
C PRO A 65 3.29 -11.29 -4.00
N PRO A 66 3.71 -10.51 -2.99
CA PRO A 66 2.95 -10.44 -1.76
C PRO A 66 1.61 -9.74 -2.03
N LYS A 67 0.59 -10.08 -1.24
CA LYS A 67 -0.74 -9.47 -1.33
C LYS A 67 -0.83 -8.36 -0.29
N ALA A 68 -0.86 -7.11 -0.74
CA ALA A 68 -1.02 -5.95 0.13
C ALA A 68 -2.47 -5.50 0.16
N THR A 69 -2.97 -5.19 1.35
CA THR A 69 -4.34 -4.72 1.56
C THR A 69 -4.31 -3.62 2.62
N PHE A 70 -4.97 -2.51 2.35
CA PHE A 70 -5.09 -1.44 3.34
C PHE A 70 -6.09 -1.82 4.42
N SER A 71 -5.63 -1.91 5.66
CA SER A 71 -6.52 -2.09 6.83
C SER A 71 -7.15 -0.77 7.23
N THR A 72 -6.40 0.33 7.12
CA THR A 72 -6.93 1.67 7.33
C THR A 72 -7.87 2.02 6.18
N LYS A 73 -9.04 2.58 6.48
CA LYS A 73 -9.97 2.99 5.43
C LYS A 73 -9.36 4.10 4.59
N MET A 74 -9.44 3.95 3.28
CA MET A 74 -8.82 4.84 2.30
C MET A 74 -9.85 5.42 1.34
N TYR A 75 -9.58 6.63 0.89
CA TYR A 75 -10.33 7.27 -0.17
C TYR A 75 -9.38 7.50 -1.35
N HIS A 76 -9.38 6.56 -2.29
CA HIS A 76 -8.42 6.55 -3.41
C HIS A 76 -9.00 5.78 -4.59
N PRO A 77 -8.78 6.24 -5.84
CA PRO A 77 -9.35 5.57 -7.02
C PRO A 77 -8.95 4.10 -7.19
N SER A 78 -7.75 3.73 -6.74
CA SER A 78 -7.22 2.38 -6.94
C SER A 78 -7.33 1.48 -5.72
N ILE A 79 -8.05 1.92 -4.69
CA ILE A 79 -8.24 1.15 -3.46
C ILE A 79 -9.73 1.04 -3.16
N LYS A 80 -10.25 -0.18 -3.00
CA LYS A 80 -11.65 -0.38 -2.65
C LYS A 80 -11.94 0.17 -1.26
N LYS A 81 -12.96 1.01 -1.14
CA LYS A 81 -13.35 1.62 0.15
C LYS A 81 -13.77 0.60 1.18
N ASP A 82 -14.46 -0.46 0.76
CA ASP A 82 -15.01 -1.44 1.69
C ASP A 82 -14.01 -2.49 2.14
N SER A 83 -13.08 -2.90 1.28
CA SER A 83 -12.16 -4.01 1.56
C SER A 83 -10.70 -3.60 1.73
N GLY A 84 -10.31 -2.46 1.19
CA GLY A 84 -8.91 -2.05 1.16
C GLY A 84 -8.09 -2.73 0.08
N GLU A 85 -8.73 -3.51 -0.80
CA GLU A 85 -8.03 -4.16 -1.91
C GLU A 85 -7.44 -3.12 -2.85
N ILE A 86 -6.23 -3.40 -3.33
CA ILE A 86 -5.50 -2.54 -4.24
C ILE A 86 -5.66 -3.07 -5.65
N CYS A 87 -5.81 -2.18 -6.62
CA CYS A 87 -5.91 -2.56 -8.03
C CYS A 87 -4.69 -3.39 -8.47
N LYS A 88 -4.93 -4.49 -9.17
CA LYS A 88 -3.86 -5.39 -9.61
C LYS A 88 -2.83 -4.74 -10.52
N ASP A 89 -3.22 -3.69 -11.24
CA ASP A 89 -2.33 -2.95 -12.14
C ASP A 89 -1.22 -2.24 -11.38
N ILE A 90 -1.39 -2.02 -10.09
CA ILE A 90 -0.44 -1.22 -9.30
C ILE A 90 0.91 -1.93 -9.20
N TYR A 91 0.93 -3.21 -8.83
CA TYR A 91 2.19 -3.94 -8.72
C TYR A 91 2.10 -5.44 -9.04
N GLU A 92 0.90 -6.03 -9.03
CA GLU A 92 0.75 -7.49 -9.23
C GLU A 92 0.98 -7.88 -10.68
N GLU A 93 0.43 -7.13 -11.64
CA GLU A 93 0.68 -7.39 -13.04
C GLU A 93 2.12 -7.02 -13.39
N GLY A 94 2.77 -7.87 -14.16
CA GLY A 94 4.17 -7.67 -14.50
C GLY A 94 5.14 -8.04 -13.39
N TRP A 95 4.67 -8.66 -12.31
CA TRP A 95 5.55 -9.13 -11.24
C TRP A 95 6.51 -10.20 -11.77
N VAL A 96 7.79 -10.08 -11.40
CA VAL A 96 8.82 -11.08 -11.67
C VAL A 96 9.66 -11.28 -10.39
N PRO A 97 10.31 -12.45 -10.22
CA PRO A 97 11.03 -12.73 -8.95
C PRO A 97 12.17 -11.78 -8.59
N THR A 98 12.64 -10.99 -9.52
CA THR A 98 13.69 -9.99 -9.24
C THR A 98 13.14 -8.72 -8.59
N LYS A 99 11.84 -8.52 -8.60
CA LYS A 99 11.21 -7.39 -7.92
C LYS A 99 11.21 -7.64 -6.42
N THR A 100 11.20 -6.55 -5.64
CA THR A 100 11.39 -6.60 -4.19
C THR A 100 10.20 -6.02 -3.43
N ILE A 101 10.13 -6.35 -2.15
CA ILE A 101 9.12 -5.78 -1.26
C ILE A 101 9.33 -4.26 -1.14
N LYS A 102 10.58 -3.80 -1.06
CA LYS A 102 10.89 -2.37 -1.06
C LYS A 102 10.30 -1.69 -2.29
N GLY A 103 10.44 -2.30 -3.45
CA GLY A 103 9.85 -1.79 -4.68
C GLY A 103 8.33 -1.67 -4.60
N VAL A 104 7.66 -2.66 -4.01
CA VAL A 104 6.22 -2.61 -3.78
C VAL A 104 5.85 -1.44 -2.88
N LEU A 105 6.58 -1.25 -1.77
CA LEU A 105 6.31 -0.14 -0.85
C LEU A 105 6.47 1.22 -1.52
N GLU A 106 7.49 1.37 -2.35
CA GLU A 106 7.71 2.61 -3.11
C GLU A 106 6.58 2.88 -4.10
N ILE A 107 6.07 1.83 -4.75
CA ILE A 107 4.93 1.94 -5.67
C ILE A 107 3.68 2.36 -4.90
N LEU A 108 3.42 1.76 -3.73
CA LEU A 108 2.26 2.11 -2.92
C LEU A 108 2.30 3.56 -2.47
N LYS A 109 3.48 4.06 -2.12
CA LYS A 109 3.65 5.47 -1.77
C LYS A 109 3.39 6.36 -2.99
N SER A 110 3.95 5.99 -4.14
CA SER A 110 3.81 6.81 -5.35
C SER A 110 2.37 6.89 -5.84
N MET A 111 1.54 5.86 -5.62
CA MET A 111 0.14 5.93 -6.04
C MET A 111 -0.68 6.91 -5.20
N LEU A 112 -0.23 7.23 -3.98
CA LEU A 112 -0.87 8.28 -3.19
C LEU A 112 -0.46 9.67 -3.69
N VAL A 113 0.77 9.80 -4.19
CA VAL A 113 1.28 11.07 -4.75
C VAL A 113 0.62 11.37 -6.10
N ALA A 114 0.53 10.36 -6.95
CA ALA A 114 -0.01 10.51 -8.31
C ALA A 114 -0.97 9.35 -8.63
N PRO A 115 -2.26 9.50 -8.26
CA PRO A 115 -3.24 8.45 -8.55
C PRO A 115 -3.39 8.18 -10.04
N ASN A 116 -3.42 6.88 -10.39
CA ASN A 116 -3.72 6.46 -11.75
C ASN A 116 -5.24 6.29 -11.87
N THR A 117 -5.84 6.99 -12.84
CA THR A 117 -7.28 6.97 -13.05
C THR A 117 -7.71 6.18 -14.29
N ASP A 118 -6.76 5.50 -14.96
CA ASP A 118 -7.07 4.76 -16.19
C ASP A 118 -7.89 3.49 -15.94
N THR A 119 -7.58 2.77 -14.85
CA THR A 119 -8.28 1.53 -14.52
C THR A 119 -8.70 1.54 -13.05
N PRO A 120 -9.63 2.43 -12.66
CA PRO A 120 -9.98 2.59 -11.25
C PRO A 120 -10.85 1.45 -10.72
N LEU A 121 -10.68 1.15 -9.43
CA LEU A 121 -11.61 0.28 -8.69
C LEU A 121 -12.80 1.08 -8.18
N GLU A 122 -12.60 2.37 -7.92
CA GLU A 122 -13.64 3.30 -7.46
C GLU A 122 -13.83 4.38 -8.52
N THR A 123 -14.72 4.13 -9.46
CA THR A 123 -14.94 5.01 -10.62
C THR A 123 -15.38 6.41 -10.22
N GLU A 124 -16.25 6.51 -9.23
CA GLU A 124 -16.74 7.82 -8.75
C GLU A 124 -15.61 8.65 -8.15
N ILE A 125 -14.70 8.00 -7.40
CA ILE A 125 -13.55 8.67 -6.81
C ILE A 125 -12.61 9.15 -7.91
N ALA A 126 -12.37 8.33 -8.93
CA ALA A 126 -11.53 8.70 -10.07
C ALA A 126 -12.10 9.93 -10.78
N ASN A 127 -13.40 9.95 -11.02
CA ASN A 127 -14.07 11.10 -11.66
C ASN A 127 -13.97 12.36 -10.82
N GLU A 128 -14.15 12.24 -9.50
CA GLU A 128 -14.01 13.37 -8.58
C GLU A 128 -12.58 13.91 -8.59
N TYR A 129 -11.60 13.03 -8.57
CA TYR A 129 -10.20 13.42 -8.63
C TYR A 129 -9.90 14.23 -9.90
N LEU A 130 -10.46 13.81 -11.04
CA LEU A 130 -10.22 14.46 -12.33
C LEU A 130 -10.99 15.76 -12.49
N LYS A 131 -12.22 15.83 -12.00
CA LYS A 131 -13.15 16.95 -12.27
C LYS A 131 -13.36 17.90 -11.08
N GLU A 132 -13.23 17.41 -9.86
CA GLU A 132 -13.48 18.17 -8.65
C GLU A 132 -12.41 17.89 -7.61
N LYS A 133 -11.15 18.19 -7.96
CA LYS A 133 -10.00 17.82 -7.13
C LYS A 133 -10.06 18.41 -5.72
N SER A 134 -10.57 19.62 -5.55
CA SER A 134 -10.71 20.23 -4.22
C SER A 134 -11.64 19.43 -3.32
N LYS A 135 -12.71 18.89 -3.89
CA LYS A 135 -13.66 18.06 -3.17
C LYS A 135 -13.02 16.71 -2.82
N PHE A 136 -12.29 16.12 -3.76
CA PHE A 136 -11.54 14.90 -3.52
C PHE A 136 -10.56 15.11 -2.36
N ASP A 137 -9.77 16.19 -2.41
CA ASP A 137 -8.78 16.49 -1.37
C ASP A 137 -9.44 16.66 -0.01
N ALA A 138 -10.58 17.35 0.05
CA ALA A 138 -11.32 17.55 1.30
C ALA A 138 -11.79 16.21 1.89
N THR A 139 -12.31 15.32 1.05
CA THR A 139 -12.77 14.01 1.50
C THR A 139 -11.62 13.15 2.00
N VAL A 140 -10.47 13.20 1.32
CA VAL A 140 -9.27 12.48 1.80
C VAL A 140 -8.87 12.98 3.19
N LYS A 141 -8.87 14.29 3.41
CA LYS A 141 -8.54 14.87 4.72
C LYS A 141 -9.51 14.43 5.81
N GLU A 142 -10.78 14.31 5.49
CA GLU A 142 -11.77 13.78 6.43
C GLU A 142 -11.45 12.34 6.81
N TYR A 143 -11.08 11.50 5.83
CA TYR A 143 -10.70 10.12 6.07
C TYR A 143 -9.44 10.03 6.93
N VAL A 144 -8.45 10.89 6.68
CA VAL A 144 -7.23 10.93 7.48
C VAL A 144 -7.56 11.24 8.94
N THR A 145 -8.37 12.27 9.16
CA THR A 145 -8.76 12.68 10.52
C THR A 145 -9.54 11.58 11.22
N LYS A 146 -10.43 10.91 10.51
CA LYS A 146 -11.35 9.94 11.10
C LYS A 146 -10.73 8.55 11.29
N TYR A 147 -9.88 8.11 10.35
CA TYR A 147 -9.43 6.70 10.31
C TYR A 147 -7.92 6.51 10.44
N ALA A 148 -7.10 7.54 10.23
CA ALA A 148 -5.65 7.39 10.10
C ALA A 148 -4.83 8.17 11.15
N GLN A 149 -5.39 8.34 12.30
CA GLN A 149 -4.68 9.00 13.42
C GLN A 149 -3.95 8.01 14.31
#